data_55eadf2d103589b02cd527fad8b96c09
#
_entry.id   55eadf2d103589b02cd527fad8b96c09
#
_cell.length_a   1.000
_cell.length_b   1.000
_cell.length_c   1.000
_cell.angle_alpha   90.00
_cell.angle_beta   90.00
_cell.angle_gamma   90.00
#
_symmetry.space_group_name_H-M   'P 1'
#
loop_
_entity.id
_entity.type
_entity.pdbx_description
1 polymer ?
#
loop_
_entity_poly.entity_id
_entity_poly.type
_entity_poly.pdbx_seq_one_letter_code
_entity_poly.pdbx_strand_id
1 'polypeptide(L)'
;RDDVESRGLGDVYKRQILIMTSNIGSQYLLDGIQDDGSISEEARNLVMQDLRAHFRPEFLNRLDETIMFKPLTKDNIGHIVDLLLKGLNKRLADQELTVELSPAAKQFVIEGGYDPVYGARPLKRFVQKEVETSTAKLILGGQVSEGDTILLDVENGGLKAMIKPGVEVVDE
;
A
#
# COMPACT_ATOMS: atom_id res chain seq x y z
N ARG A 1 39.70 3.68 -31.44
CA ARG A 1 38.71 2.59 -31.32
C ARG A 1 37.85 2.74 -30.05
N ASP A 2 38.35 3.51 -29.05
CA ASP A 2 37.68 3.72 -27.75
C ASP A 2 36.60 4.82 -27.76
N ASP A 3 36.59 5.70 -28.77
CA ASP A 3 35.65 6.83 -28.83
C ASP A 3 34.23 6.48 -29.27
N VAL A 4 34.00 5.30 -29.88
CA VAL A 4 32.69 4.91 -30.41
C VAL A 4 31.84 4.21 -29.34
N GLU A 5 32.45 3.44 -28.42
CA GLU A 5 31.75 2.79 -27.34
C GLU A 5 31.30 3.75 -26.23
N SER A 6 32.06 4.82 -26.00
CA SER A 6 31.71 5.84 -25.00
C SER A 6 30.52 6.72 -25.44
N ARG A 7 30.27 6.91 -26.73
CA ARG A 7 29.13 7.68 -27.25
C ARG A 7 27.79 6.95 -27.05
N GLY A 8 27.76 5.63 -27.18
CA GLY A 8 26.54 4.85 -26.99
C GLY A 8 26.08 4.80 -25.52
N LEU A 9 27.01 4.63 -24.58
CA LEU A 9 26.72 4.62 -23.14
C LEU A 9 26.30 6.01 -22.63
N GLY A 10 26.91 7.10 -23.15
CA GLY A 10 26.54 8.47 -22.78
C GLY A 10 25.12 8.85 -23.21
N ASP A 11 24.63 8.37 -24.35
CA ASP A 11 23.29 8.67 -24.84
C ASP A 11 22.21 7.86 -24.09
N VAL A 12 22.50 6.63 -23.67
CA VAL A 12 21.61 5.84 -22.81
C VAL A 12 21.48 6.50 -21.43
N TYR A 13 22.56 6.98 -20.85
CA TYR A 13 22.58 7.64 -19.56
C TYR A 13 21.78 8.96 -19.55
N LYS A 14 21.84 9.73 -20.62
CA LYS A 14 21.11 11.02 -20.76
C LYS A 14 19.58 10.87 -20.86
N ARG A 15 19.07 9.65 -21.09
CA ARG A 15 17.63 9.37 -21.20
C ARG A 15 17.06 8.69 -19.95
N GLN A 16 17.83 8.60 -18.87
CA GLN A 16 17.38 7.96 -17.63
C GLN A 16 16.74 8.98 -16.72
N ILE A 17 15.61 8.60 -16.12
CA ILE A 17 15.01 9.28 -14.98
C ILE A 17 15.57 8.64 -13.73
N LEU A 18 16.21 9.44 -12.86
CA LEU A 18 16.74 8.98 -11.58
C LEU A 18 15.79 9.41 -10.48
N ILE A 19 15.22 8.44 -9.79
CA ILE A 19 14.35 8.68 -8.62
C ILE A 19 15.08 8.18 -7.38
N MET A 20 15.22 9.06 -6.39
CA MET A 20 15.82 8.73 -5.10
C MET A 20 14.79 8.92 -4.01
N THR A 21 14.81 8.06 -2.99
CA THR A 21 13.94 8.15 -1.82
C THR A 21 14.79 8.30 -0.56
N SER A 22 14.31 9.10 0.39
CA SER A 22 14.93 9.31 1.69
C SER A 22 13.86 9.48 2.76
N ASN A 23 14.20 9.22 4.01
CA ASN A 23 13.38 9.49 5.19
C ASN A 23 13.90 10.69 6.02
N ILE A 24 14.82 11.49 5.45
CA ILE A 24 15.33 12.68 6.11
C ILE A 24 14.19 13.66 6.35
N GLY A 25 14.10 14.22 7.55
CA GLY A 25 13.07 15.17 7.94
C GLY A 25 11.66 14.59 8.12
N SER A 26 11.50 13.25 8.11
CA SER A 26 10.19 12.59 8.28
C SER A 26 9.48 12.99 9.58
N GLN A 27 10.23 13.25 10.66
CA GLN A 27 9.68 13.69 11.94
C GLN A 27 8.94 15.04 11.79
N TYR A 28 9.55 16.00 11.10
CA TYR A 28 8.94 17.31 10.87
C TYR A 28 7.67 17.22 10.03
N LEU A 29 7.61 16.24 9.10
CA LEU A 29 6.39 16.01 8.30
C LEU A 29 5.26 15.46 9.16
N LEU A 30 5.55 14.56 10.11
CA LEU A 30 4.54 14.02 11.03
C LEU A 30 4.00 15.09 11.97
N ASP A 31 4.89 15.91 12.54
CA ASP A 31 4.53 16.95 13.49
C ASP A 31 3.84 18.16 12.81
N GLY A 32 4.07 18.35 11.52
CA GLY A 32 3.57 19.49 10.75
C GLY A 32 2.33 19.21 9.90
N ILE A 33 1.60 18.12 10.14
CA ILE A 33 0.32 17.84 9.48
C ILE A 33 -0.75 18.77 10.04
N GLN A 34 -1.46 19.46 9.14
CA GLN A 34 -2.61 20.29 9.48
C GLN A 34 -3.91 19.45 9.43
N ASP A 35 -5.00 19.99 9.98
CA ASP A 35 -6.31 19.32 10.04
C ASP A 35 -6.86 18.97 8.63
N ASP A 36 -6.48 19.73 7.61
CA ASP A 36 -6.83 19.49 6.21
C ASP A 36 -5.92 18.43 5.52
N GLY A 37 -4.99 17.84 6.27
CA GLY A 37 -4.00 16.87 5.76
C GLY A 37 -2.89 17.51 4.91
N SER A 38 -2.76 18.85 4.90
CA SER A 38 -1.63 19.54 4.28
C SER A 38 -0.41 19.55 5.20
N ILE A 39 0.77 19.77 4.63
CA ILE A 39 2.02 19.97 5.37
C ILE A 39 2.20 21.47 5.57
N SER A 40 2.42 21.89 6.81
CA SER A 40 2.67 23.31 7.13
C SER A 40 3.94 23.82 6.45
N GLU A 41 4.00 25.12 6.15
CA GLU A 41 5.19 25.75 5.56
C GLU A 41 6.41 25.66 6.49
N GLU A 42 6.18 25.72 7.81
CA GLU A 42 7.24 25.57 8.79
C GLU A 42 7.86 24.17 8.74
N ALA A 43 7.03 23.12 8.70
CA ALA A 43 7.50 21.73 8.56
C ALA A 43 8.27 21.53 7.25
N ARG A 44 7.76 22.11 6.17
CA ARG A 44 8.41 22.07 4.85
C ARG A 44 9.80 22.72 4.89
N ASN A 45 9.92 23.87 5.55
CA ASN A 45 11.19 24.57 5.72
C ASN A 45 12.18 23.79 6.58
N LEU A 46 11.71 23.14 7.66
CA LEU A 46 12.56 22.30 8.52
C LEU A 46 13.09 21.09 7.76
N VAL A 47 12.27 20.42 6.97
CA VAL A 47 12.72 19.32 6.08
C VAL A 47 13.78 19.78 5.10
N MET A 48 13.58 20.95 4.47
CA MET A 48 14.55 21.50 3.52
C MET A 48 15.86 21.90 4.21
N GLN A 49 15.80 22.38 5.44
CA GLN A 49 16.97 22.68 6.24
C GLN A 49 17.76 21.40 6.58
N ASP A 50 17.06 20.35 6.98
CA ASP A 50 17.64 19.05 7.30
C ASP A 50 18.29 18.40 6.07
N LEU A 51 17.64 18.48 4.89
CA LEU A 51 18.22 18.05 3.63
C LEU A 51 19.54 18.79 3.29
N ARG A 52 19.59 20.11 3.50
CA ARG A 52 20.79 20.92 3.27
C ARG A 52 21.92 20.60 4.26
N ALA A 53 21.58 20.12 5.45
CA ALA A 53 22.57 19.67 6.44
C ALA A 53 23.18 18.31 6.06
N HIS A 54 22.42 17.43 5.40
CA HIS A 54 22.85 16.07 5.05
C HIS A 54 23.48 15.96 3.66
N PHE A 55 23.05 16.77 2.70
CA PHE A 55 23.54 16.72 1.34
C PHE A 55 24.31 18.00 0.96
N ARG A 56 25.35 17.82 0.15
CA ARG A 56 26.13 18.96 -0.38
C ARG A 56 25.27 19.81 -1.31
N PRO A 57 25.48 21.14 -1.33
CA PRO A 57 24.74 22.04 -2.19
C PRO A 57 24.81 21.66 -3.68
N GLU A 58 25.98 21.18 -4.14
CA GLU A 58 26.20 20.77 -5.53
C GLU A 58 25.34 19.57 -5.92
N PHE A 59 24.99 18.71 -4.95
CA PHE A 59 24.10 17.58 -5.16
C PHE A 59 22.66 18.07 -5.26
N LEU A 60 22.21 18.88 -4.29
CA LEU A 60 20.82 19.39 -4.27
C LEU A 60 20.50 20.24 -5.48
N ASN A 61 21.46 21.02 -6.00
CA ASN A 61 21.29 21.83 -7.21
C ASN A 61 21.17 21.01 -8.50
N ARG A 62 21.44 19.70 -8.45
CA ARG A 62 21.25 18.79 -9.61
C ARG A 62 19.92 18.07 -9.57
N LEU A 63 19.14 18.24 -8.51
CA LEU A 63 17.78 17.69 -8.42
C LEU A 63 16.83 18.62 -9.18
N ASP A 64 16.08 18.07 -10.10
CA ASP A 64 15.05 18.81 -10.83
C ASP A 64 13.87 19.12 -9.90
N GLU A 65 13.50 18.18 -9.01
CA GLU A 65 12.38 18.32 -8.11
C GLU A 65 12.59 17.56 -6.79
N THR A 66 12.10 18.14 -5.68
CA THR A 66 12.04 17.50 -4.37
C THR A 66 10.57 17.37 -3.94
N ILE A 67 10.07 16.14 -3.93
CA ILE A 67 8.68 15.84 -3.57
C ILE A 67 8.62 15.38 -2.12
N MET A 68 7.79 16.04 -1.31
CA MET A 68 7.50 15.64 0.06
C MET A 68 6.21 14.82 0.09
N PHE A 69 6.33 13.54 0.48
CA PHE A 69 5.17 12.68 0.63
C PHE A 69 4.44 12.98 1.93
N LYS A 70 3.13 13.15 1.82
CA LYS A 70 2.26 13.28 2.98
C LYS A 70 2.09 11.94 3.69
N PRO A 71 1.91 11.93 5.02
CA PRO A 71 1.44 10.74 5.72
C PRO A 71 0.11 10.25 5.17
N LEU A 72 -0.12 8.95 5.26
CA LEU A 72 -1.34 8.34 4.77
C LEU A 72 -2.51 8.64 5.70
N THR A 73 -3.62 9.11 5.15
CA THR A 73 -4.89 9.26 5.85
C THR A 73 -5.60 7.90 5.96
N LYS A 74 -6.61 7.80 6.84
CA LYS A 74 -7.45 6.58 6.96
C LYS A 74 -8.13 6.22 5.63
N ASP A 75 -8.54 7.20 4.83
CA ASP A 75 -9.13 6.98 3.52
C ASP A 75 -8.12 6.35 2.55
N ASN A 76 -6.87 6.84 2.55
CA ASN A 76 -5.80 6.25 1.77
C ASN A 76 -5.54 4.79 2.18
N ILE A 77 -5.59 4.48 3.49
CA ILE A 77 -5.46 3.12 3.99
C ILE A 77 -6.59 2.23 3.46
N GLY A 78 -7.84 2.74 3.45
CA GLY A 78 -8.99 2.05 2.88
C GLY A 78 -8.78 1.64 1.42
N HIS A 79 -8.23 2.54 0.60
CA HIS A 79 -7.86 2.21 -0.78
C HIS A 79 -6.74 1.18 -0.88
N ILE A 80 -5.77 1.21 0.02
CA ILE A 80 -4.70 0.19 0.06
C ILE A 80 -5.29 -1.19 0.41
N VAL A 81 -6.24 -1.26 1.35
CA VAL A 81 -6.97 -2.51 1.67
C VAL A 81 -7.65 -3.07 0.41
N ASP A 82 -8.36 -2.21 -0.34
CA ASP A 82 -9.02 -2.62 -1.59
C ASP A 82 -8.02 -3.18 -2.62
N LEU A 83 -6.86 -2.54 -2.76
CA LEU A 83 -5.81 -3.02 -3.66
C LEU A 83 -5.22 -4.36 -3.21
N LEU A 84 -5.02 -4.57 -1.91
CA LEU A 84 -4.55 -5.84 -1.36
C LEU A 84 -5.58 -6.96 -1.58
N LEU A 85 -6.87 -6.65 -1.35
CA LEU A 85 -7.98 -7.58 -1.60
C LEU A 85 -8.09 -7.94 -3.09
N LYS A 86 -7.97 -6.94 -3.97
CA LYS A 86 -7.92 -7.19 -5.42
C LYS A 86 -6.75 -8.10 -5.81
N GLY A 87 -5.58 -7.92 -5.18
CA GLY A 87 -4.43 -8.79 -5.38
C GLY A 87 -4.67 -10.23 -4.90
N LEU A 88 -5.39 -10.41 -3.79
CA LEU A 88 -5.82 -11.71 -3.28
C LEU A 88 -6.78 -12.39 -4.26
N ASN A 89 -7.84 -11.67 -4.68
CA ASN A 89 -8.84 -12.20 -5.62
C ASN A 89 -8.22 -12.60 -6.96
N LYS A 90 -7.22 -11.85 -7.45
CA LYS A 90 -6.49 -12.26 -8.67
C LYS A 90 -5.77 -13.61 -8.50
N ARG A 91 -5.29 -13.94 -7.29
CA ARG A 91 -4.65 -15.25 -7.03
C ARG A 91 -5.67 -16.38 -6.87
N LEU A 92 -6.90 -16.08 -6.47
CA LEU A 92 -7.99 -17.03 -6.30
C LEU A 92 -8.83 -17.23 -7.58
N ALA A 93 -8.60 -16.40 -8.60
CA ALA A 93 -9.36 -16.45 -9.84
C ALA A 93 -9.29 -17.81 -10.57
N ASP A 94 -8.12 -18.50 -10.48
CA ASP A 94 -7.95 -19.84 -11.07
C ASP A 94 -8.79 -20.92 -10.36
N GLN A 95 -9.31 -20.62 -9.17
CA GLN A 95 -10.20 -21.49 -8.38
C GLN A 95 -11.65 -20.99 -8.41
N GLU A 96 -11.93 -19.98 -9.23
CA GLU A 96 -13.24 -19.32 -9.35
C GLU A 96 -13.79 -18.79 -8.00
N LEU A 97 -12.88 -18.50 -7.04
CA LEU A 97 -13.24 -18.00 -5.72
C LEU A 97 -13.05 -16.48 -5.63
N THR A 98 -13.95 -15.83 -4.91
CA THR A 98 -13.87 -14.41 -4.60
C THR A 98 -13.88 -14.19 -3.09
N VAL A 99 -13.10 -13.21 -2.59
CA VAL A 99 -13.11 -12.77 -1.19
C VAL A 99 -13.65 -11.36 -1.12
N GLU A 100 -14.60 -11.14 -0.21
CA GLU A 100 -15.18 -9.83 0.09
C GLU A 100 -15.01 -9.52 1.58
N LEU A 101 -14.85 -8.24 1.91
CA LEU A 101 -14.91 -7.73 3.27
C LEU A 101 -16.23 -6.99 3.47
N SER A 102 -16.92 -7.28 4.58
CA SER A 102 -18.01 -6.41 5.02
C SER A 102 -17.46 -5.00 5.36
N PRO A 103 -18.30 -3.96 5.41
CA PRO A 103 -17.86 -2.64 5.86
C PRO A 103 -17.20 -2.67 7.25
N ALA A 104 -17.72 -3.51 8.16
CA ALA A 104 -17.17 -3.69 9.50
C ALA A 104 -15.80 -4.40 9.46
N ALA A 105 -15.66 -5.44 8.64
CA ALA A 105 -14.39 -6.15 8.43
C ALA A 105 -13.33 -5.23 7.79
N LYS A 106 -13.72 -4.42 6.81
CA LYS A 106 -12.81 -3.43 6.21
C LYS A 106 -12.31 -2.43 7.24
N GLN A 107 -13.20 -1.90 8.08
CA GLN A 107 -12.83 -0.98 9.15
C GLN A 107 -11.91 -1.64 10.18
N PHE A 108 -12.18 -2.88 10.58
CA PHE A 108 -11.32 -3.67 11.45
C PHE A 108 -9.91 -3.85 10.89
N VAL A 109 -9.79 -4.13 9.58
CA VAL A 109 -8.50 -4.26 8.90
C VAL A 109 -7.76 -2.93 8.84
N ILE A 110 -8.47 -1.81 8.61
CA ILE A 110 -7.88 -0.46 8.59
C ILE A 110 -7.32 -0.13 9.98
N GLU A 111 -8.09 -0.35 11.04
CA GLU A 111 -7.69 -0.03 12.42
C GLU A 111 -6.55 -0.91 12.91
N GLY A 112 -6.61 -2.22 12.64
CA GLY A 112 -5.58 -3.16 13.06
C GLY A 112 -4.29 -3.12 12.24
N GLY A 113 -4.39 -2.64 11.00
CA GLY A 113 -3.25 -2.56 10.07
C GLY A 113 -2.59 -1.19 9.97
N TYR A 114 -3.14 -0.15 10.58
CA TYR A 114 -2.59 1.20 10.59
C TYR A 114 -1.76 1.46 11.86
N ASP A 115 -0.61 2.03 11.68
CA ASP A 115 0.25 2.53 12.75
C ASP A 115 0.62 3.99 12.48
N PRO A 116 0.44 4.92 13.45
CA PRO A 116 0.76 6.33 13.24
C PRO A 116 2.22 6.61 12.85
N VAL A 117 3.16 5.77 13.32
CA VAL A 117 4.60 5.92 13.05
C VAL A 117 5.01 5.20 11.78
N TYR A 118 4.52 3.95 11.59
CA TYR A 118 4.91 3.09 10.48
C TYR A 118 3.94 3.16 9.28
N GLY A 119 2.84 3.91 9.42
CA GLY A 119 1.81 4.10 8.38
C GLY A 119 1.15 2.78 7.99
N ALA A 120 1.11 2.49 6.68
CA ALA A 120 0.51 1.27 6.12
C ALA A 120 1.46 0.06 6.07
N ARG A 121 2.70 0.16 6.57
CA ARG A 121 3.64 -0.98 6.51
C ARG A 121 3.13 -2.24 7.22
N PRO A 122 2.49 -2.15 8.40
CA PRO A 122 1.91 -3.32 9.07
C PRO A 122 0.71 -3.90 8.33
N LEU A 123 0.00 -3.10 7.53
CA LEU A 123 -1.28 -3.47 6.90
C LEU A 123 -1.18 -4.74 6.05
N LYS A 124 -0.14 -4.86 5.23
CA LYS A 124 0.05 -6.06 4.40
C LYS A 124 0.16 -7.33 5.25
N ARG A 125 0.92 -7.27 6.35
CA ARG A 125 1.07 -8.40 7.28
C ARG A 125 -0.24 -8.70 8.01
N PHE A 126 -0.98 -7.65 8.39
CA PHE A 126 -2.27 -7.78 9.04
C PHE A 126 -3.29 -8.46 8.11
N VAL A 127 -3.39 -8.02 6.85
CA VAL A 127 -4.24 -8.65 5.83
C VAL A 127 -3.84 -10.11 5.62
N GLN A 128 -2.55 -10.42 5.51
CA GLN A 128 -2.08 -11.81 5.38
C GLN A 128 -2.46 -12.66 6.57
N LYS A 129 -2.28 -12.14 7.78
CA LYS A 129 -2.57 -12.88 9.00
C LYS A 129 -4.07 -13.10 9.23
N GLU A 130 -4.88 -12.06 9.05
CA GLU A 130 -6.30 -12.10 9.41
C GLU A 130 -7.19 -12.50 8.22
N VAL A 131 -6.98 -11.91 7.05
CA VAL A 131 -7.82 -12.14 5.86
C VAL A 131 -7.39 -13.40 5.12
N GLU A 132 -6.12 -13.48 4.67
CA GLU A 132 -5.64 -14.62 3.87
C GLU A 132 -5.68 -15.93 4.69
N THR A 133 -5.32 -15.89 5.98
CA THR A 133 -5.37 -17.10 6.84
C THR A 133 -6.80 -17.58 7.07
N SER A 134 -7.75 -16.67 7.29
CA SER A 134 -9.16 -17.04 7.48
C SER A 134 -9.76 -17.63 6.19
N THR A 135 -9.43 -17.04 5.05
CA THR A 135 -9.79 -17.55 3.72
C THR A 135 -9.21 -18.95 3.47
N ALA A 136 -7.90 -19.12 3.72
CA ALA A 136 -7.20 -20.38 3.50
C ALA A 136 -7.78 -21.52 4.35
N LYS A 137 -8.20 -21.24 5.59
CA LYS A 137 -8.83 -22.26 6.45
C LYS A 137 -10.12 -22.82 5.87
N LEU A 138 -10.96 -21.98 5.24
CA LEU A 138 -12.20 -22.43 4.59
C LEU A 138 -11.88 -23.26 3.33
N ILE A 139 -10.93 -22.80 2.51
CA ILE A 139 -10.52 -23.51 1.29
C ILE A 139 -9.94 -24.88 1.64
N LEU A 140 -8.98 -24.95 2.57
CA LEU A 140 -8.35 -26.21 3.00
C LEU A 140 -9.32 -27.13 3.72
N GLY A 141 -10.34 -26.58 4.37
CA GLY A 141 -11.43 -27.33 5.00
C GLY A 141 -12.40 -27.97 4.01
N GLY A 142 -12.25 -27.74 2.70
CA GLY A 142 -13.14 -28.25 1.68
C GLY A 142 -14.58 -27.74 1.79
N GLN A 143 -14.76 -26.55 2.38
CA GLN A 143 -16.07 -25.97 2.63
C GLN A 143 -16.55 -25.05 1.50
N VAL A 144 -15.70 -24.74 0.54
CA VAL A 144 -15.98 -23.84 -0.59
C VAL A 144 -16.03 -24.61 -1.90
N SER A 145 -16.88 -24.16 -2.80
CA SER A 145 -17.04 -24.67 -4.16
C SER A 145 -16.63 -23.59 -5.18
N GLU A 146 -16.36 -24.00 -6.42
CA GLU A 146 -16.12 -23.08 -7.53
C GLU A 146 -17.29 -22.11 -7.68
N GLY A 147 -17.03 -20.84 -7.90
CA GLY A 147 -18.02 -19.77 -7.98
C GLY A 147 -18.44 -19.17 -6.64
N ASP A 148 -18.00 -19.71 -5.50
CA ASP A 148 -18.36 -19.18 -4.19
C ASP A 148 -17.65 -17.86 -3.85
N THR A 149 -18.33 -17.03 -3.07
CA THR A 149 -17.76 -15.82 -2.47
C THR A 149 -17.55 -16.03 -0.97
N ILE A 150 -16.31 -15.86 -0.53
CA ILE A 150 -15.93 -15.89 0.89
C ILE A 150 -16.11 -14.48 1.45
N LEU A 151 -17.15 -14.26 2.24
CA LEU A 151 -17.38 -12.99 2.94
C LEU A 151 -16.74 -13.04 4.32
N LEU A 152 -15.88 -12.07 4.59
CA LEU A 152 -15.35 -11.85 5.94
C LEU A 152 -16.13 -10.75 6.64
N ASP A 153 -16.55 -11.03 7.86
CA ASP A 153 -17.23 -10.09 8.75
C ASP A 153 -16.58 -10.09 10.13
N VAL A 154 -16.96 -9.16 11.00
CA VAL A 154 -16.44 -9.08 12.38
C VAL A 154 -17.35 -9.83 13.31
N GLU A 155 -16.79 -10.81 14.05
CA GLU A 155 -17.47 -11.52 15.12
C GLU A 155 -16.52 -11.70 16.32
N ASN A 156 -17.00 -11.38 17.52
CA ASN A 156 -16.22 -11.52 18.78
C ASN A 156 -14.84 -10.83 18.77
N GLY A 157 -14.71 -9.69 18.06
CA GLY A 157 -13.46 -8.93 17.99
C GLY A 157 -12.41 -9.50 17.03
N GLY A 158 -12.78 -10.42 16.14
CA GLY A 158 -11.93 -10.98 15.09
C GLY A 158 -12.67 -11.10 13.76
N LEU A 159 -11.95 -11.49 12.70
CA LEU A 159 -12.56 -11.78 11.42
C LEU A 159 -13.11 -13.21 11.37
N LYS A 160 -14.36 -13.33 10.99
CA LYS A 160 -15.04 -14.60 10.69
C LYS A 160 -15.34 -14.67 9.21
N ALA A 161 -14.94 -15.77 8.59
CA ALA A 161 -15.24 -16.03 7.20
C ALA A 161 -16.53 -16.86 7.07
N MET A 162 -17.38 -16.45 6.14
CA MET A 162 -18.66 -17.09 5.82
C MET A 162 -18.71 -17.29 4.30
N ILE A 163 -19.45 -18.33 3.85
CA ILE A 163 -19.59 -18.64 2.43
C ILE A 163 -20.91 -18.05 1.94
N LYS A 164 -20.85 -17.29 0.88
CA LYS A 164 -22.00 -16.95 0.03
C LYS A 164 -21.92 -17.85 -1.20
N PRO A 165 -22.86 -18.78 -1.36
CA PRO A 165 -22.89 -19.64 -2.56
C PRO A 165 -22.94 -18.79 -3.82
N GLY A 166 -22.19 -19.19 -4.84
CA GLY A 166 -22.33 -18.64 -6.19
C GLY A 166 -23.75 -18.87 -6.70
N VAL A 167 -24.22 -17.97 -7.54
CA VAL A 167 -25.51 -18.17 -8.22
C VAL A 167 -25.30 -19.30 -9.22
N GLU A 168 -25.92 -20.47 -9.00
CA GLU A 168 -26.02 -21.50 -10.04
C GLU A 168 -26.69 -20.86 -11.26
N VAL A 169 -25.95 -20.68 -12.34
CA VAL A 169 -26.55 -20.39 -13.65
C VAL A 169 -27.25 -21.66 -14.05
N VAL A 170 -28.54 -21.73 -13.81
CA VAL A 170 -29.41 -22.78 -14.40
C VAL A 170 -29.48 -22.43 -15.88
N ASP A 171 -28.72 -23.11 -16.71
CA ASP A 171 -28.88 -23.08 -18.15
C ASP A 171 -30.28 -23.67 -18.47
N GLU A 172 -31.19 -22.80 -18.95
CA GLU A 172 -32.45 -23.21 -19.56
C GLU A 172 -32.25 -23.66 -21.02
#